data_d3600b3f79173bbbc41416f1927f4f48
#
_entry.id   d3600b3f79173bbbc41416f1927f4f48
#
_cell.length_a   1.000
_cell.length_b   1.000
_cell.length_c   1.000
_cell.angle_alpha   90.00
_cell.angle_beta   90.00
_cell.angle_gamma   90.00
#
_symmetry.space_group_name_H-M   'P 1'
#
loop_
_entity.id
_entity.type
_entity.pdbx_description
1 polymer ?
#
loop_
_entity_poly.entity_id
_entity_poly.type
_entity_poly.pdbx_seq_one_letter_code
_entity_poly.pdbx_strand_id
1 'polypeptide(L)'
;MKLAIGLVLAGCVTASSAALAQQMNADDLKWINACIRDNRGGASAEIIRKYCQCMNDKMDSNETRSISEWEKANPRARAACDKESGWK
;
A
#
# COMPACT_ATOMS: atom_id res chain seq x y z
N MET A 1 -7.81 24.87 39.56
CA MET A 1 -6.72 24.96 39.08
C MET A 1 -6.23 23.81 38.39
N LYS A 2 -5.59 23.33 38.48
CA LYS A 2 -5.16 22.10 38.14
C LYS A 2 -5.82 21.42 37.08
N LEU A 3 -6.87 21.55 36.82
CA LEU A 3 -7.56 20.80 35.94
C LEU A 3 -7.08 20.86 34.59
N ALA A 4 -6.71 21.86 34.12
CA ALA A 4 -6.40 21.96 32.72
C ALA A 4 -5.44 20.96 32.20
N ILE A 5 -4.76 20.40 33.00
CA ILE A 5 -3.81 19.50 32.61
C ILE A 5 -4.22 18.39 31.78
N GLY A 6 -5.09 17.70 32.14
CA GLY A 6 -5.39 16.45 31.51
C GLY A 6 -5.71 16.53 30.05
N LEU A 7 -6.11 17.63 29.59
CA LEU A 7 -6.51 17.71 28.26
C LEU A 7 -5.50 17.45 27.26
N VAL A 8 -4.41 17.89 27.48
CA VAL A 8 -3.35 17.73 26.54
C VAL A 8 -3.17 16.36 26.00
N LEU A 9 -3.41 15.42 26.80
CA LEU A 9 -3.19 14.08 26.42
C LEU A 9 -3.96 13.63 25.20
N ALA A 10 -5.12 14.10 25.07
CA ALA A 10 -5.96 13.64 23.99
C ALA A 10 -5.37 13.89 22.61
N GLY A 11 -4.65 14.93 22.47
CA GLY A 11 -4.12 15.26 21.16
C GLY A 11 -3.08 14.31 20.64
N CYS A 12 -2.39 13.64 21.49
CA CYS A 12 -1.33 12.76 21.06
C CYS A 12 -1.81 11.56 20.27
N VAL A 13 -2.97 11.10 20.58
CA VAL A 13 -3.48 9.90 19.95
C VAL A 13 -3.77 10.06 18.47
N THR A 14 -4.28 11.19 18.08
CA THR A 14 -4.64 11.38 16.69
C THR A 14 -3.43 11.46 15.77
N ALA A 15 -2.32 11.87 16.28
CA ALA A 15 -1.12 12.01 15.44
C ALA A 15 -0.66 10.69 14.84
N SER A 16 -0.86 9.61 15.54
CA SER A 16 -0.41 8.31 15.05
C SER A 16 -1.11 7.88 13.76
N SER A 17 -2.40 8.09 13.67
CA SER A 17 -3.15 7.69 12.49
C SER A 17 -2.74 8.50 11.27
N ALA A 18 -2.48 9.77 11.47
CA ALA A 18 -2.08 10.61 10.36
C ALA A 18 -0.72 10.19 9.81
N ALA A 19 0.17 9.79 10.67
CA ALA A 19 1.50 9.37 10.24
C ALA A 19 1.45 8.14 9.35
N LEU A 20 0.59 7.20 9.66
CA LEU A 20 0.47 6.00 8.83
C LEU A 20 -0.06 6.33 7.44
N ALA A 21 -1.02 7.21 7.36
CA ALA A 21 -1.59 7.58 6.08
C ALA A 21 -0.59 8.32 5.18
N GLN A 22 0.40 8.96 5.77
CA GLN A 22 1.36 9.74 5.02
C GLN A 22 2.53 8.93 4.47
N GLN A 23 2.59 7.65 4.74
CA GLN A 23 3.68 6.85 4.25
C GLN A 23 3.62 6.59 2.76
N MET A 24 2.43 6.70 2.17
CA MET A 24 2.28 6.47 0.74
C MET A 24 2.53 7.78 0.01
N ASN A 25 3.55 7.83 -0.83
CA ASN A 25 3.90 9.03 -1.57
C ASN A 25 3.35 8.99 -3.00
N ALA A 26 3.61 10.05 -3.76
CA ALA A 26 3.10 10.18 -5.11
C ALA A 26 3.60 9.08 -6.06
N ASP A 27 4.83 8.65 -5.87
CA ASP A 27 5.39 7.60 -6.71
C ASP A 27 4.72 6.26 -6.43
N ASP A 28 4.42 5.98 -5.16
CA ASP A 28 3.70 4.77 -4.77
C ASP A 28 2.32 4.76 -5.39
N LEU A 29 1.61 5.87 -5.32
CA LEU A 29 0.28 5.97 -5.91
C LEU A 29 0.31 5.80 -7.42
N LYS A 30 1.30 6.36 -8.06
CA LYS A 30 1.46 6.25 -9.50
C LYS A 30 1.70 4.79 -9.89
N TRP A 31 2.56 4.10 -9.17
CA TRP A 31 2.84 2.70 -9.43
C TRP A 31 1.61 1.82 -9.20
N ILE A 32 0.91 2.05 -8.08
CA ILE A 32 -0.30 1.28 -7.76
C ILE A 32 -1.36 1.49 -8.83
N ASN A 33 -1.57 2.72 -9.28
CA ASN A 33 -2.54 3.00 -10.32
C ASN A 33 -2.19 2.34 -11.65
N ALA A 34 -0.92 2.32 -11.99
CA ALA A 34 -0.46 1.64 -13.20
C ALA A 34 -0.66 0.12 -13.07
N CYS A 35 -0.38 -0.43 -11.91
CA CYS A 35 -0.59 -1.84 -11.62
C CYS A 35 -2.08 -2.21 -11.77
N ILE A 36 -2.96 -1.39 -11.23
CA ILE A 36 -4.41 -1.61 -11.32
C ILE A 36 -4.84 -1.60 -12.79
N ARG A 37 -4.36 -0.64 -13.54
CA ARG A 37 -4.70 -0.52 -14.95
C ARG A 37 -4.24 -1.74 -15.75
N ASP A 38 -3.02 -2.18 -15.49
CA ASP A 38 -2.44 -3.31 -16.21
C ASP A 38 -3.12 -4.64 -15.89
N ASN A 39 -3.73 -4.73 -14.71
CA ASN A 39 -4.39 -5.97 -14.28
C ASN A 39 -5.91 -5.92 -14.44
N ARG A 40 -6.43 -4.87 -15.03
CA ARG A 40 -7.87 -4.69 -15.17
C ARG A 40 -8.50 -5.89 -15.89
N GLY A 41 -9.57 -6.38 -15.33
CA GLY A 41 -10.29 -7.52 -15.91
C GLY A 41 -9.85 -8.88 -15.39
N GLY A 42 -8.72 -8.94 -14.69
CA GLY A 42 -8.24 -10.22 -14.16
C GLY A 42 -8.96 -10.67 -12.90
N ALA A 43 -9.50 -9.74 -12.15
CA ALA A 43 -10.22 -10.01 -10.92
C ALA A 43 -11.11 -8.80 -10.62
N SER A 44 -11.80 -8.79 -9.46
CA SER A 44 -12.60 -7.63 -9.10
C SER A 44 -11.67 -6.43 -8.81
N ALA A 45 -12.21 -5.24 -8.94
CA ALA A 45 -11.44 -4.03 -8.71
C ALA A 45 -10.84 -3.99 -7.31
N GLU A 46 -11.59 -4.49 -6.33
CA GLU A 46 -11.10 -4.50 -4.95
C GLU A 46 -9.93 -5.46 -4.77
N ILE A 47 -10.02 -6.64 -5.36
CA ILE A 47 -8.95 -7.63 -5.29
C ILE A 47 -7.69 -7.09 -5.98
N ILE A 48 -7.85 -6.50 -7.15
CA ILE A 48 -6.73 -5.94 -7.89
C ILE A 48 -6.06 -4.83 -7.09
N ARG A 49 -6.82 -3.97 -6.43
CA ARG A 49 -6.26 -2.92 -5.60
C ARG A 49 -5.45 -3.49 -4.46
N LYS A 50 -5.99 -4.49 -3.77
CA LYS A 50 -5.29 -5.13 -2.67
C LYS A 50 -4.00 -5.78 -3.14
N TYR A 51 -4.05 -6.43 -4.28
CA TYR A 51 -2.87 -7.05 -4.87
C TYR A 51 -1.80 -6.00 -5.19
N CYS A 52 -2.19 -4.92 -5.85
CA CYS A 52 -1.24 -3.89 -6.24
C CYS A 52 -0.64 -3.16 -5.04
N GLN A 53 -1.42 -2.92 -3.99
CA GLN A 53 -0.91 -2.34 -2.76
C GLN A 53 0.07 -3.30 -2.08
N CYS A 54 -0.25 -4.57 -2.04
CA CYS A 54 0.62 -5.59 -1.47
C CYS A 54 1.96 -5.64 -2.21
N MET A 55 1.91 -5.64 -3.54
CA MET A 55 3.13 -5.69 -4.34
C MET A 55 3.97 -4.42 -4.14
N ASN A 56 3.32 -3.27 -4.08
CA ASN A 56 4.02 -2.01 -3.84
C ASN A 56 4.72 -2.00 -2.49
N ASP A 57 4.10 -2.57 -1.48
CA ASP A 57 4.68 -2.64 -0.14
C ASP A 57 5.94 -3.49 -0.10
N LYS A 58 6.08 -4.43 -1.03
CA LYS A 58 7.25 -5.30 -1.08
C LYS A 58 8.38 -4.75 -1.95
N MET A 59 8.11 -3.68 -2.68
CA MET A 59 9.13 -3.07 -3.52
C MET A 59 9.99 -2.10 -2.75
N ASP A 60 11.21 -1.90 -3.23
CA ASP A 60 12.07 -0.85 -2.70
C ASP A 60 11.63 0.49 -3.25
N SER A 61 11.87 1.55 -2.50
CA SER A 61 11.43 2.88 -2.89
C SER A 61 12.09 3.40 -4.17
N ASN A 62 13.18 2.81 -4.57
CA ASN A 62 13.89 3.23 -5.79
C ASN A 62 13.78 2.20 -6.91
N GLU A 63 12.72 1.41 -6.91
CA GLU A 63 12.48 0.45 -7.96
C GLU A 63 12.21 1.14 -9.29
N THR A 64 12.88 0.73 -10.34
CA THR A 64 12.74 1.33 -11.68
C THR A 64 12.17 0.38 -12.71
N ARG A 65 12.03 -0.90 -12.38
CA ARG A 65 11.48 -1.87 -13.33
C ARG A 65 10.00 -1.65 -13.56
N SER A 66 9.51 -2.07 -14.72
CA SER A 66 8.08 -2.05 -14.99
C SER A 66 7.39 -3.05 -14.09
N ILE A 67 6.08 -2.94 -13.98
CA ILE A 67 5.28 -3.84 -13.14
C ILE A 67 5.48 -5.29 -13.59
N SER A 68 5.40 -5.54 -14.88
CA SER A 68 5.56 -6.89 -15.42
C SER A 68 6.94 -7.45 -15.14
N GLU A 69 7.97 -6.64 -15.27
CA GLU A 69 9.33 -7.06 -15.01
C GLU A 69 9.54 -7.37 -13.53
N TRP A 70 9.01 -6.51 -12.68
CA TRP A 70 9.15 -6.69 -11.24
C TRP A 70 8.42 -7.96 -10.77
N GLU A 71 7.23 -8.20 -11.29
CA GLU A 71 6.47 -9.40 -10.98
C GLU A 71 7.22 -10.67 -11.37
N LYS A 72 7.84 -10.67 -12.55
CA LYS A 72 8.60 -11.83 -13.01
C LYS A 72 9.83 -12.08 -12.15
N ALA A 73 10.46 -11.02 -11.70
CA ALA A 73 11.66 -11.13 -10.89
C ALA A 73 11.36 -11.51 -9.43
N ASN A 74 10.10 -11.38 -9.01
CA ASN A 74 9.72 -11.61 -7.62
C ASN A 74 8.53 -12.58 -7.49
N PRO A 75 8.68 -13.81 -7.93
CA PRO A 75 7.57 -14.77 -7.92
C PRO A 75 7.03 -15.08 -6.53
N ARG A 76 7.86 -15.02 -5.51
CA ARG A 76 7.41 -15.27 -4.14
C ARG A 76 6.53 -14.12 -3.63
N ALA A 77 6.90 -12.90 -3.96
CA ALA A 77 6.11 -11.73 -3.60
C ALA A 77 4.75 -11.80 -4.29
N ARG A 78 4.77 -12.17 -5.56
CA ARG A 78 3.55 -12.31 -6.33
C ARG A 78 2.61 -13.35 -5.74
N ALA A 79 3.14 -14.52 -5.41
CA ALA A 79 2.34 -15.59 -4.82
C ALA A 79 1.75 -15.18 -3.46
N ALA A 80 2.53 -14.50 -2.64
CA ALA A 80 2.07 -14.01 -1.34
C ALA A 80 0.96 -12.98 -1.51
N CYS A 81 1.11 -12.07 -2.45
CA CYS A 81 0.12 -11.03 -2.69
C CYS A 81 -1.15 -11.57 -3.33
N ASP A 82 -1.03 -12.60 -4.18
CA ASP A 82 -2.20 -13.28 -4.72
C ASP A 82 -3.04 -13.86 -3.57
N LYS A 83 -2.38 -14.52 -2.66
CA LYS A 83 -3.05 -15.13 -1.53
C LYS A 83 -3.67 -14.08 -0.61
N GLU A 84 -2.92 -13.05 -0.29
CA GLU A 84 -3.36 -12.00 0.61
C GLU A 84 -4.56 -11.21 0.07
N SER A 85 -4.57 -10.97 -1.22
CA SER A 85 -5.63 -10.19 -1.87
C SER A 85 -6.88 -11.01 -2.16
N GLY A 86 -6.76 -12.33 -2.16
CA GLY A 86 -7.87 -13.19 -2.57
C GLY A 86 -7.90 -13.48 -4.05
N TRP A 87 -6.86 -13.17 -4.77
CA TRP A 87 -6.78 -13.43 -6.21
C TRP A 87 -6.50 -14.92 -6.42
N LYS A 88 -7.31 -15.53 -7.22
CA LYS A 88 -7.18 -16.95 -7.52
C LYS A 88 -6.74 -17.21 -8.94
#